data_24725238d7f4b988ba7ae54aefb8e6f9
#
_entry.id   24725238d7f4b988ba7ae54aefb8e6f9
#
_cell.length_a   1.000
_cell.length_b   1.000
_cell.length_c   1.000
_cell.angle_alpha   90.00
_cell.angle_beta   90.00
_cell.angle_gamma   90.00
#
_symmetry.space_group_name_H-M   'P 1'
#
loop_
_entity.id
_entity.type
_entity.pdbx_description
1 polymer ?
#
loop_
_entity_poly.entity_id
_entity_poly.type
_entity_poly.pdbx_seq_one_letter_code
_entity_poly.pdbx_strand_id
1 'polypeptide(L)'
;MAPTGKLARNAPNAAASGLLTSRDNRWLKEFRMALRGGLPTESGSVGVEGVRLVEEALRSGCRIEAVLFSESGERHRERLAPLISRPEMAFPVLRTTDRLFEGLADTEHPQGIAALVHPRVSSLDDLLRAPASACAPLLVVLAGVQDPGNVGTILRTAAAFGATGAATAASGQSGTASPFSPKALRASAGAALHLPILPGMSLPILLTQLKVADVRTLASSVREPHDGESRVLSPWEVDWCQPVALLVGNEGAGLPEDVERSADARIRIPMASGVESLNAAAAAAVLFYEAARQRHPQS
;
A
#
# COMPACT_ATOMS: atom_id res chain seq x y z
N MET A 1 44.60 -11.22 20.62
CA MET A 1 44.63 -9.94 19.88
C MET A 1 43.74 -10.08 18.68
N ALA A 2 42.56 -9.51 18.73
CA ALA A 2 41.60 -9.47 17.64
C ALA A 2 41.54 -8.02 17.11
N PRO A 3 41.50 -7.77 15.79
CA PRO A 3 41.45 -6.41 15.27
C PRO A 3 40.02 -5.88 15.31
N THR A 4 39.82 -4.80 16.02
CA THR A 4 38.65 -3.97 16.04
C THR A 4 38.51 -3.20 14.72
N GLY A 5 37.68 -3.70 13.81
CA GLY A 5 37.26 -2.97 12.62
C GLY A 5 36.26 -1.87 12.99
N LYS A 6 36.69 -0.61 12.93
CA LYS A 6 35.83 0.58 13.00
C LYS A 6 34.93 0.63 11.76
N LEU A 7 33.66 0.30 11.89
CA LEU A 7 32.62 0.74 10.96
C LEU A 7 32.42 2.25 11.13
N ALA A 8 33.02 3.02 10.24
CA ALA A 8 32.74 4.44 10.10
C ALA A 8 31.30 4.61 9.62
N ARG A 9 30.39 4.95 10.53
CA ARG A 9 29.08 5.49 10.21
C ARG A 9 29.31 6.87 9.60
N ASN A 10 29.26 6.96 8.26
CA ASN A 10 29.09 8.24 7.58
C ASN A 10 27.69 8.76 7.92
N ALA A 11 27.62 9.69 8.85
CA ALA A 11 26.42 10.50 9.06
C ALA A 11 26.18 11.30 7.75
N PRO A 12 24.98 11.29 7.19
CA PRO A 12 24.69 12.10 6.01
C PRO A 12 24.82 13.57 6.38
N ASN A 13 25.70 14.27 5.68
CA ASN A 13 25.99 15.67 5.82
C ASN A 13 24.70 16.49 5.57
N ALA A 14 24.16 17.13 6.60
CA ALA A 14 22.93 17.93 6.61
C ALA A 14 23.08 19.30 5.92
N ALA A 15 23.89 19.41 4.88
CA ALA A 15 24.15 20.68 4.18
C ALA A 15 24.32 20.49 2.68
N ALA A 16 23.24 20.11 1.98
CA ALA A 16 23.14 20.34 0.54
C ALA A 16 22.20 21.54 0.29
N SER A 17 22.63 22.75 0.66
CA SER A 17 21.86 23.99 0.44
C SER A 17 22.00 24.54 -1.00
N GLY A 18 22.56 23.77 -1.94
CA GLY A 18 22.76 24.18 -3.33
C GLY A 18 21.65 23.66 -4.26
N LEU A 19 21.37 24.45 -5.30
CA LEU A 19 20.49 24.05 -6.40
C LEU A 19 21.13 22.88 -7.18
N LEU A 20 20.44 21.77 -7.30
CA LEU A 20 20.88 20.62 -8.11
C LEU A 20 20.62 20.93 -9.59
N THR A 21 21.69 21.10 -10.37
CA THR A 21 21.62 21.52 -11.78
C THR A 21 22.09 20.45 -12.77
N SER A 22 22.71 19.37 -12.28
CA SER A 22 23.19 18.29 -13.14
C SER A 22 22.25 17.08 -13.12
N ARG A 23 21.87 16.59 -14.30
CA ARG A 23 21.10 15.33 -14.45
C ARG A 23 21.83 14.10 -13.89
N ASP A 24 23.16 14.18 -13.77
CA ASP A 24 24.00 13.11 -13.25
C ASP A 24 24.15 13.12 -11.74
N ASN A 25 23.54 14.10 -11.07
CA ASN A 25 23.52 14.14 -9.61
C ASN A 25 22.87 12.86 -9.06
N ARG A 26 23.48 12.26 -8.03
CA ARG A 26 23.04 11.02 -7.41
C ARG A 26 21.57 11.11 -7.00
N TRP A 27 21.17 12.18 -6.31
CA TRP A 27 19.78 12.34 -5.84
C TRP A 27 18.78 12.39 -7.00
N LEU A 28 19.09 13.10 -8.09
CA LEU A 28 18.19 13.17 -9.23
C LEU A 28 18.07 11.83 -9.96
N LYS A 29 19.12 10.99 -9.95
CA LYS A 29 19.07 9.62 -10.46
C LYS A 29 18.15 8.75 -9.59
N GLU A 30 18.29 8.82 -8.27
CA GLU A 30 17.45 8.06 -7.32
C GLU A 30 15.99 8.48 -7.43
N PHE A 31 15.69 9.79 -7.45
CA PHE A 31 14.32 10.27 -7.66
C PHE A 31 13.72 9.80 -8.99
N ARG A 32 14.49 9.85 -10.08
CA ARG A 32 14.03 9.39 -11.40
C ARG A 32 13.70 7.90 -11.38
N MET A 33 14.55 7.09 -10.79
CA MET A 33 14.33 5.65 -10.67
C MET A 33 13.08 5.36 -9.84
N ALA A 34 12.92 6.02 -8.71
CA ALA A 34 11.83 5.77 -7.78
C ALA A 34 10.48 6.31 -8.27
N LEU A 35 10.44 7.46 -8.95
CA LEU A 35 9.22 8.07 -9.46
C LEU A 35 8.84 7.50 -10.83
N ARG A 36 9.67 7.75 -11.85
CA ARG A 36 9.36 7.39 -13.23
C ARG A 36 9.61 5.93 -13.53
N GLY A 37 10.64 5.33 -12.93
CA GLY A 37 10.93 3.91 -13.05
C GLY A 37 10.02 3.03 -12.19
N GLY A 38 9.39 3.59 -11.18
CA GLY A 38 8.53 2.86 -10.24
C GLY A 38 9.25 1.78 -9.44
N LEU A 39 10.58 1.84 -9.38
CA LEU A 39 11.45 0.88 -8.70
C LEU A 39 11.99 1.47 -7.40
N PRO A 40 12.15 0.67 -6.34
CA PRO A 40 12.85 1.12 -5.14
C PRO A 40 14.28 1.56 -5.46
N THR A 41 14.79 2.55 -4.72
CA THR A 41 16.21 2.93 -4.74
C THR A 41 17.08 1.80 -4.19
N GLU A 42 18.42 1.91 -4.32
CA GLU A 42 19.35 0.96 -3.72
C GLU A 42 19.18 0.85 -2.19
N SER A 43 18.75 1.94 -1.54
CA SER A 43 18.43 1.97 -0.11
C SER A 43 17.05 1.37 0.24
N GLY A 44 16.24 1.00 -0.76
CA GLY A 44 14.87 0.50 -0.59
C GLY A 44 13.81 1.60 -0.46
N SER A 45 14.13 2.87 -0.74
CA SER A 45 13.16 3.96 -0.75
C SER A 45 12.29 3.92 -2.00
N VAL A 46 11.04 4.32 -1.86
CA VAL A 46 10.07 4.51 -2.95
C VAL A 46 9.81 6.00 -3.17
N GLY A 47 9.38 6.35 -4.38
CA GLY A 47 9.10 7.72 -4.76
C GLY A 47 7.64 8.10 -4.47
N VAL A 48 7.44 9.24 -3.81
CA VAL A 48 6.14 9.88 -3.67
C VAL A 48 6.18 11.26 -4.33
N GLU A 49 5.14 11.60 -5.10
CA GLU A 49 5.07 12.84 -5.88
C GLU A 49 3.77 13.61 -5.58
N GLY A 50 3.88 14.91 -5.49
CA GLY A 50 2.78 15.82 -5.24
C GLY A 50 2.59 16.18 -3.76
N VAL A 51 2.12 17.41 -3.52
CA VAL A 51 2.09 18.01 -2.18
C VAL A 51 1.30 17.20 -1.16
N ARG A 52 0.14 16.64 -1.55
CA ARG A 52 -0.70 15.86 -0.63
C ARG A 52 -0.04 14.55 -0.24
N LEU A 53 0.56 13.85 -1.22
CA LEU A 53 1.18 12.56 -0.96
C LEU A 53 2.48 12.71 -0.14
N VAL A 54 3.27 13.77 -0.40
CA VAL A 54 4.44 14.09 0.41
C VAL A 54 4.03 14.47 1.84
N GLU A 55 2.92 15.23 2.01
CA GLU A 55 2.37 15.55 3.33
C GLU A 55 1.95 14.29 4.09
N GLU A 56 1.25 13.34 3.44
CA GLU A 56 0.89 12.06 4.03
C GLU A 56 2.12 11.23 4.40
N ALA A 57 3.15 11.21 3.54
CA ALA A 57 4.41 10.53 3.85
C ALA A 57 5.10 11.10 5.10
N LEU A 58 5.13 12.43 5.22
CA LEU A 58 5.69 13.11 6.41
C LEU A 58 4.87 12.85 7.70
N ARG A 59 3.58 12.57 7.58
CA ARG A 59 2.69 12.24 8.71
C ARG A 59 2.66 10.76 9.06
N SER A 60 2.97 9.88 8.11
CA SER A 60 2.87 8.42 8.29
C SER A 60 3.85 7.85 9.33
N GLY A 61 4.87 8.62 9.70
CA GLY A 61 5.99 8.16 10.52
C GLY A 61 6.92 7.19 9.78
N CYS A 62 6.80 7.06 8.45
CA CYS A 62 7.80 6.41 7.64
C CYS A 62 9.11 7.21 7.66
N ARG A 63 10.24 6.51 7.53
CA ARG A 63 11.52 7.19 7.42
C ARG A 63 11.60 7.90 6.07
N ILE A 64 11.78 9.21 6.10
CA ILE A 64 12.03 10.03 4.92
C ILE A 64 13.54 10.00 4.63
N GLU A 65 13.92 9.72 3.39
CA GLU A 65 15.31 9.74 2.96
C GLU A 65 15.71 11.12 2.41
N ALA A 66 14.84 11.74 1.62
CA ALA A 66 15.02 13.09 1.09
C ALA A 66 13.69 13.70 0.64
N VAL A 67 13.60 15.03 0.67
CA VAL A 67 12.52 15.79 0.02
C VAL A 67 13.13 16.71 -1.04
N LEU A 68 12.53 16.74 -2.24
CA LEU A 68 12.97 17.54 -3.38
C LEU A 68 11.90 18.54 -3.77
N PHE A 69 12.30 19.81 -3.88
CA PHE A 69 11.48 20.88 -4.44
C PHE A 69 12.05 21.35 -5.78
N SER A 70 11.21 21.60 -6.76
CA SER A 70 11.55 22.41 -7.91
C SER A 70 11.40 23.91 -7.60
N GLU A 71 11.81 24.78 -8.52
CA GLU A 71 11.65 26.24 -8.38
C GLU A 71 10.16 26.61 -8.17
N SER A 72 9.27 26.10 -9.00
CA SER A 72 7.81 26.31 -8.86
C SER A 72 7.22 25.57 -7.65
N GLY A 73 7.81 24.48 -7.23
CA GLY A 73 7.40 23.67 -6.08
C GLY A 73 7.66 24.35 -4.73
N GLU A 74 8.57 25.34 -4.67
CA GLU A 74 8.87 26.10 -3.45
C GLU A 74 7.64 26.77 -2.83
N ARG A 75 6.62 27.10 -3.61
CA ARG A 75 5.33 27.60 -3.12
C ARG A 75 4.65 26.67 -2.08
N HIS A 76 5.00 25.38 -2.06
CA HIS A 76 4.46 24.42 -1.12
C HIS A 76 5.29 24.30 0.18
N ARG A 77 6.45 24.96 0.24
CA ARG A 77 7.37 24.86 1.38
C ARG A 77 6.73 25.34 2.68
N GLU A 78 6.04 26.48 2.63
CA GLU A 78 5.38 27.05 3.81
C GLU A 78 4.35 26.08 4.41
N ARG A 79 3.54 25.44 3.57
CA ARG A 79 2.56 24.44 3.99
C ARG A 79 3.20 23.25 4.68
N LEU A 80 4.37 22.80 4.23
CA LEU A 80 5.05 21.61 4.74
C LEU A 80 6.07 21.92 5.85
N ALA A 81 6.40 23.21 6.06
CA ALA A 81 7.39 23.62 7.05
C ALA A 81 7.15 23.02 8.45
N PRO A 82 5.90 22.97 8.98
CA PRO A 82 5.65 22.37 10.31
C PRO A 82 5.98 20.88 10.39
N LEU A 83 6.00 20.16 9.26
CA LEU A 83 6.32 18.74 9.18
C LEU A 83 7.80 18.50 8.93
N ILE A 84 8.42 19.32 8.06
CA ILE A 84 9.84 19.17 7.67
C ILE A 84 10.78 19.64 8.79
N SER A 85 10.38 20.65 9.58
CA SER A 85 11.21 21.24 10.63
C SER A 85 11.13 20.52 11.97
N ARG A 86 10.52 19.34 12.04
CA ARG A 86 10.49 18.57 13.28
C ARG A 86 11.89 18.08 13.66
N PRO A 87 12.31 18.25 14.93
CA PRO A 87 13.67 17.89 15.37
C PRO A 87 14.03 16.42 15.13
N GLU A 88 13.04 15.54 15.17
CA GLU A 88 13.19 14.10 14.92
C GLU A 88 13.33 13.76 13.41
N MET A 89 13.09 14.72 12.53
CA MET A 89 13.13 14.55 11.08
C MET A 89 14.46 15.06 10.49
N ALA A 90 15.50 14.24 10.52
CA ALA A 90 16.82 14.58 9.96
C ALA A 90 16.98 13.99 8.55
N PHE A 91 16.52 14.69 7.54
CA PHE A 91 16.71 14.34 6.12
C PHE A 91 17.06 15.58 5.28
N PRO A 92 17.78 15.43 4.16
CA PRO A 92 18.09 16.54 3.26
C PRO A 92 16.84 17.07 2.55
N VAL A 93 16.71 18.41 2.54
CA VAL A 93 15.74 19.12 1.72
C VAL A 93 16.49 19.69 0.52
N LEU A 94 16.21 19.14 -0.64
CA LEU A 94 16.93 19.40 -1.89
C LEU A 94 16.14 20.36 -2.78
N ARG A 95 16.84 21.05 -3.68
CA ARG A 95 16.26 21.96 -4.66
C ARG A 95 16.77 21.65 -6.06
N THR A 96 15.89 21.81 -7.06
CA THR A 96 16.26 21.64 -8.48
C THR A 96 15.47 22.59 -9.36
N THR A 97 15.80 22.69 -10.64
CA THR A 97 15.03 23.47 -11.61
C THR A 97 13.76 22.73 -12.04
N ASP A 98 12.73 23.47 -12.48
CA ASP A 98 11.48 22.86 -12.98
C ASP A 98 11.74 21.89 -14.12
N ARG A 99 12.62 22.26 -15.07
CA ARG A 99 13.01 21.40 -16.20
C ARG A 99 13.60 20.05 -15.78
N LEU A 100 14.43 20.03 -14.74
CA LEU A 100 15.01 18.76 -14.23
C LEU A 100 13.96 17.96 -13.47
N PHE A 101 13.09 18.61 -12.72
CA PHE A 101 11.99 17.97 -11.99
C PHE A 101 11.02 17.28 -12.96
N GLU A 102 10.58 17.94 -14.03
CA GLU A 102 9.75 17.35 -15.09
C GLU A 102 10.36 16.07 -15.69
N GLY A 103 11.69 16.04 -15.82
CA GLY A 103 12.42 14.88 -16.36
C GLY A 103 12.46 13.66 -15.44
N LEU A 104 12.09 13.79 -14.16
CA LEU A 104 12.05 12.70 -13.17
C LEU A 104 10.63 12.38 -12.67
N ALA A 105 9.69 13.29 -12.85
CA ALA A 105 8.30 13.11 -12.49
C ALA A 105 7.60 12.02 -13.32
N ASP A 106 6.63 11.33 -12.71
CA ASP A 106 5.76 10.35 -13.37
C ASP A 106 4.47 10.99 -13.90
N THR A 107 4.08 12.14 -13.36
CA THR A 107 2.87 12.86 -13.78
C THR A 107 3.17 13.84 -14.93
N GLU A 108 2.18 14.07 -15.81
CA GLU A 108 2.29 15.02 -16.93
C GLU A 108 2.41 16.48 -16.46
N HIS A 109 1.76 16.82 -15.34
CA HIS A 109 1.77 18.16 -14.73
C HIS A 109 2.25 18.09 -13.29
N PRO A 110 3.56 17.97 -13.08
CA PRO A 110 4.12 17.80 -11.73
C PRO A 110 3.94 19.07 -10.88
N GLN A 111 3.63 18.87 -9.61
CA GLN A 111 3.49 19.97 -8.65
C GLN A 111 4.82 20.51 -8.12
N GLY A 112 5.93 19.99 -8.63
CA GLY A 112 7.28 20.45 -8.27
C GLY A 112 7.76 19.98 -6.89
N ILE A 113 7.14 18.95 -6.32
CA ILE A 113 7.55 18.38 -5.04
C ILE A 113 7.50 16.86 -5.06
N ALA A 114 8.53 16.23 -4.51
CA ALA A 114 8.64 14.80 -4.33
C ALA A 114 9.41 14.43 -3.06
N ALA A 115 9.25 13.21 -2.59
CA ALA A 115 10.07 12.65 -1.51
C ALA A 115 10.49 11.21 -1.82
N LEU A 116 11.62 10.79 -1.26
CA LEU A 116 12.04 9.39 -1.15
C LEU A 116 11.70 8.92 0.26
N VAL A 117 10.97 7.81 0.33
CA VAL A 117 10.37 7.32 1.57
C VAL A 117 10.66 5.83 1.73
N HIS A 118 11.09 5.40 2.91
CA HIS A 118 11.15 3.98 3.25
C HIS A 118 9.78 3.54 3.78
N PRO A 119 9.00 2.77 2.99
CA PRO A 119 7.73 2.25 3.48
C PRO A 119 7.96 1.28 4.63
N ARG A 120 7.03 1.22 5.57
CA ARG A 120 7.06 0.22 6.62
C ARG A 120 6.62 -1.12 6.05
N VAL A 121 7.50 -2.11 6.12
CA VAL A 121 7.17 -3.50 5.89
C VAL A 121 6.75 -4.09 7.23
N SER A 122 5.54 -4.61 7.30
CA SER A 122 4.95 -5.15 8.52
C SER A 122 5.04 -6.67 8.56
N SER A 123 5.05 -7.25 9.75
CA SER A 123 4.88 -8.68 9.97
C SER A 123 3.40 -9.07 9.99
N LEU A 124 3.09 -10.37 9.96
CA LEU A 124 1.71 -10.82 10.14
C LEU A 124 1.17 -10.41 11.52
N ASP A 125 1.98 -10.47 12.57
CA ASP A 125 1.59 -10.04 13.91
C ASP A 125 1.19 -8.56 13.96
N ASP A 126 1.84 -7.71 13.15
CA ASP A 126 1.45 -6.31 13.04
C ASP A 126 0.08 -6.14 12.37
N LEU A 127 -0.23 -6.96 11.36
CA LEU A 127 -1.51 -6.95 10.68
C LEU A 127 -2.64 -7.43 11.61
N LEU A 128 -2.35 -8.42 12.45
CA LEU A 128 -3.30 -9.01 13.40
C LEU A 128 -3.54 -8.14 14.64
N ARG A 129 -2.69 -7.14 14.86
CA ARG A 129 -2.84 -6.23 16.01
C ARG A 129 -3.96 -5.24 15.77
N ALA A 130 -5.17 -5.60 16.18
CA ALA A 130 -6.30 -4.69 16.15
C ALA A 130 -6.12 -3.55 17.17
N PRO A 131 -6.44 -2.29 16.83
CA PRO A 131 -6.55 -1.22 17.81
C PRO A 131 -7.57 -1.60 18.90
N ALA A 132 -7.40 -1.08 20.12
CA ALA A 132 -8.31 -1.36 21.24
C ALA A 132 -9.78 -0.98 20.95
N SER A 133 -10.01 -0.09 19.99
CA SER A 133 -11.34 0.31 19.52
C SER A 133 -11.93 -0.62 18.45
N ALA A 134 -11.16 -1.56 17.90
CA ALA A 134 -11.64 -2.49 16.88
C ALA A 134 -12.15 -3.79 17.50
N CYS A 135 -13.20 -4.37 16.92
CA CYS A 135 -13.77 -5.64 17.39
C CYS A 135 -12.76 -6.79 17.26
N ALA A 136 -12.12 -6.91 16.10
CA ALA A 136 -11.21 -7.99 15.76
C ALA A 136 -10.34 -7.60 14.53
N PRO A 137 -9.27 -8.31 14.20
CA PRO A 137 -8.52 -8.11 12.96
C PRO A 137 -9.41 -8.17 11.72
N LEU A 138 -9.19 -7.23 10.80
CA LEU A 138 -9.81 -7.21 9.47
C LEU A 138 -8.72 -7.00 8.44
N LEU A 139 -8.45 -8.00 7.64
CA LEU A 139 -7.35 -7.98 6.67
C LEU A 139 -7.87 -7.98 5.24
N VAL A 140 -7.08 -7.41 4.32
CA VAL A 140 -7.22 -7.67 2.89
C VAL A 140 -5.99 -8.40 2.38
N VAL A 141 -6.21 -9.46 1.62
CA VAL A 141 -5.15 -10.21 0.92
C VAL A 141 -5.35 -10.02 -0.58
N LEU A 142 -4.43 -9.33 -1.22
CA LEU A 142 -4.42 -9.11 -2.66
C LEU A 142 -3.60 -10.21 -3.32
N ALA A 143 -4.26 -11.11 -4.05
CA ALA A 143 -3.66 -12.29 -4.64
C ALA A 143 -3.69 -12.21 -6.18
N GLY A 144 -2.61 -11.68 -6.77
CA GLY A 144 -2.48 -11.55 -8.22
C GLY A 144 -3.19 -10.31 -8.81
N VAL A 145 -3.54 -9.30 -8.04
CA VAL A 145 -4.10 -8.03 -8.52
C VAL A 145 -3.01 -7.26 -9.26
N GLN A 146 -3.16 -7.08 -10.57
CA GLN A 146 -2.09 -6.59 -11.45
C GLN A 146 -2.13 -5.10 -11.72
N ASP A 147 -3.30 -4.45 -11.67
CA ASP A 147 -3.36 -2.99 -11.82
C ASP A 147 -3.01 -2.28 -10.52
N PRO A 148 -1.92 -1.47 -10.50
CA PRO A 148 -1.55 -0.69 -9.32
C PRO A 148 -2.64 0.30 -8.87
N GLY A 149 -3.52 0.73 -9.80
CA GLY A 149 -4.68 1.58 -9.49
C GLY A 149 -5.70 0.84 -8.63
N ASN A 150 -6.01 -0.42 -8.99
CA ASN A 150 -6.88 -1.28 -8.18
C ASN A 150 -6.25 -1.58 -6.82
N VAL A 151 -4.95 -1.95 -6.79
CA VAL A 151 -4.22 -2.17 -5.52
C VAL A 151 -4.36 -0.95 -4.61
N GLY A 152 -4.02 0.26 -5.11
CA GLY A 152 -4.11 1.48 -4.31
C GLY A 152 -5.54 1.80 -3.85
N THR A 153 -6.53 1.63 -4.72
CA THR A 153 -7.94 1.90 -4.40
C THR A 153 -8.47 0.92 -3.35
N ILE A 154 -8.11 -0.37 -3.45
CA ILE A 154 -8.49 -1.38 -2.44
C ILE A 154 -7.85 -1.04 -1.09
N LEU A 155 -6.55 -0.71 -1.05
CA LEU A 155 -5.86 -0.34 0.18
C LEU A 155 -6.48 0.90 0.85
N ARG A 156 -6.83 1.92 0.04
CA ARG A 156 -7.51 3.12 0.52
C ARG A 156 -8.87 2.80 1.14
N THR A 157 -9.64 1.97 0.46
CA THR A 157 -10.97 1.56 0.91
C THR A 157 -10.87 0.72 2.17
N ALA A 158 -9.97 -0.26 2.20
CA ALA A 158 -9.71 -1.10 3.37
C ALA A 158 -9.34 -0.24 4.59
N ALA A 159 -8.40 0.69 4.43
CA ALA A 159 -8.02 1.62 5.50
C ALA A 159 -9.18 2.50 5.96
N ALA A 160 -9.98 3.06 5.03
CA ALA A 160 -11.12 3.91 5.34
C ALA A 160 -12.21 3.19 6.13
N PHE A 161 -12.37 1.90 5.93
CA PHE A 161 -13.36 1.05 6.59
C PHE A 161 -12.79 0.20 7.74
N GLY A 162 -11.61 0.57 8.24
CA GLY A 162 -11.09 0.02 9.49
C GLY A 162 -10.37 -1.32 9.36
N ALA A 163 -9.84 -1.66 8.17
CA ALA A 163 -8.93 -2.79 8.06
C ALA A 163 -7.68 -2.57 8.92
N THR A 164 -7.23 -3.61 9.60
CA THR A 164 -6.05 -3.59 10.47
C THR A 164 -4.75 -3.80 9.70
N GLY A 165 -4.83 -4.35 8.47
CA GLY A 165 -3.68 -4.55 7.64
C GLY A 165 -4.02 -5.14 6.27
N ALA A 166 -2.99 -5.21 5.44
CA ALA A 166 -3.05 -5.79 4.10
C ALA A 166 -1.87 -6.72 3.85
N ALA A 167 -2.08 -7.75 3.05
CA ALA A 167 -0.99 -8.56 2.51
C ALA A 167 -1.08 -8.61 0.98
N THR A 168 0.06 -8.65 0.30
CA THR A 168 0.10 -8.94 -1.13
C THR A 168 0.76 -10.27 -1.38
N ALA A 169 0.19 -11.07 -2.27
CA ALA A 169 0.69 -12.39 -2.60
C ALA A 169 0.70 -12.61 -4.11
N ALA A 170 1.55 -13.53 -4.57
CA ALA A 170 1.47 -14.05 -5.92
C ALA A 170 0.32 -15.07 -6.00
N SER A 171 -0.40 -15.07 -7.13
CA SER A 171 -1.43 -16.04 -7.47
C SER A 171 -1.02 -16.77 -8.74
N GLY A 172 -0.64 -18.03 -8.63
CA GLY A 172 -0.02 -18.79 -9.72
C GLY A 172 1.28 -18.13 -10.19
N GLN A 173 1.35 -17.82 -11.49
CA GLN A 173 2.48 -17.09 -12.09
C GLN A 173 2.35 -15.57 -12.03
N SER A 174 1.21 -15.06 -11.59
CA SER A 174 0.91 -13.64 -11.55
C SER A 174 1.18 -13.05 -10.17
N GLY A 175 2.13 -12.12 -10.09
CA GLY A 175 2.37 -11.33 -8.90
C GLY A 175 1.32 -10.23 -8.71
N THR A 176 1.10 -9.81 -7.47
CA THR A 176 0.36 -8.58 -7.17
C THR A 176 1.26 -7.38 -7.44
N ALA A 177 0.72 -6.34 -8.06
CA ALA A 177 1.44 -5.08 -8.26
C ALA A 177 1.89 -4.49 -6.91
N SER A 178 3.06 -3.85 -6.91
CA SER A 178 3.60 -3.26 -5.68
C SER A 178 2.64 -2.23 -5.07
N PRO A 179 2.27 -2.37 -3.80
CA PRO A 179 1.43 -1.39 -3.09
C PRO A 179 2.13 -0.04 -2.91
N PHE A 180 3.45 -0.02 -3.08
CA PHE A 180 4.29 1.16 -2.93
C PHE A 180 4.77 1.73 -4.28
N SER A 181 4.24 1.25 -5.41
CA SER A 181 4.50 1.87 -6.71
C SER A 181 3.88 3.27 -6.76
N PRO A 182 4.44 4.22 -7.53
CA PRO A 182 3.91 5.60 -7.60
C PRO A 182 2.43 5.65 -7.97
N LYS A 183 1.96 4.80 -8.89
CA LYS A 183 0.54 4.71 -9.28
C LYS A 183 -0.33 4.20 -8.12
N ALA A 184 0.11 3.17 -7.38
CA ALA A 184 -0.63 2.64 -6.24
C ALA A 184 -0.68 3.64 -5.08
N LEU A 185 0.43 4.32 -4.78
CA LEU A 185 0.50 5.36 -3.76
C LEU A 185 -0.44 6.54 -4.07
N ARG A 186 -0.51 6.97 -5.33
CA ARG A 186 -1.47 8.02 -5.75
C ARG A 186 -2.91 7.52 -5.63
N ALA A 187 -3.22 6.33 -6.12
CA ALA A 187 -4.57 5.74 -6.04
C ALA A 187 -5.02 5.54 -4.59
N SER A 188 -4.10 5.16 -3.70
CA SER A 188 -4.38 5.04 -2.27
C SER A 188 -4.47 6.38 -1.55
N ALA A 189 -4.16 7.50 -2.20
CA ALA A 189 -4.02 8.81 -1.58
C ALA A 189 -3.11 8.81 -0.33
N GLY A 190 -2.09 7.94 -0.33
CA GLY A 190 -1.15 7.77 0.77
C GLY A 190 -1.58 6.77 1.85
N ALA A 191 -2.79 6.20 1.79
CA ALA A 191 -3.24 5.22 2.79
C ALA A 191 -2.29 4.01 2.92
N ALA A 192 -1.62 3.60 1.82
CA ALA A 192 -0.62 2.55 1.83
C ALA A 192 0.63 2.86 2.70
N LEU A 193 0.86 4.12 3.07
CA LEU A 193 1.96 4.51 3.96
C LEU A 193 1.57 4.42 5.44
N HIS A 194 0.28 4.32 5.75
CA HIS A 194 -0.25 4.25 7.12
C HIS A 194 -0.73 2.85 7.49
N LEU A 195 -1.36 2.14 6.54
CA LEU A 195 -1.86 0.79 6.75
C LEU A 195 -0.68 -0.19 6.90
N PRO A 196 -0.65 -1.06 7.92
CA PRO A 196 0.32 -2.15 7.98
C PRO A 196 0.22 -3.05 6.75
N ILE A 197 1.32 -3.21 6.01
CA ILE A 197 1.34 -4.02 4.78
C ILE A 197 2.45 -5.06 4.85
N LEU A 198 2.10 -6.32 4.58
CA LEU A 198 3.00 -7.46 4.42
C LEU A 198 3.11 -7.80 2.93
N PRO A 199 4.14 -7.32 2.21
CA PRO A 199 4.23 -7.49 0.77
C PRO A 199 4.90 -8.80 0.37
N GLY A 200 4.53 -9.32 -0.81
CA GLY A 200 5.28 -10.37 -1.51
C GLY A 200 5.21 -11.77 -0.87
N MET A 201 4.15 -12.06 -0.13
CA MET A 201 4.00 -13.37 0.52
C MET A 201 3.71 -14.51 -0.46
N SER A 202 4.14 -15.72 -0.10
CA SER A 202 3.61 -16.96 -0.70
C SER A 202 2.18 -17.16 -0.19
N LEU A 203 1.21 -17.22 -1.11
CA LEU A 203 -0.21 -17.33 -0.75
C LEU A 203 -0.52 -18.58 0.09
N PRO A 204 -0.02 -19.79 -0.23
CA PRO A 204 -0.25 -20.98 0.60
C PRO A 204 0.33 -20.84 2.02
N ILE A 205 1.51 -20.22 2.16
CA ILE A 205 2.10 -19.97 3.47
C ILE A 205 1.25 -19.00 4.27
N LEU A 206 0.82 -17.90 3.63
CA LEU A 206 -0.03 -16.89 4.28
C LEU A 206 -1.35 -17.51 4.75
N LEU A 207 -2.04 -18.30 3.91
CA LEU A 207 -3.29 -18.97 4.29
C LEU A 207 -3.10 -19.92 5.47
N THR A 208 -1.99 -20.67 5.49
CA THR A 208 -1.65 -21.54 6.62
C THR A 208 -1.45 -20.73 7.91
N GLN A 209 -0.75 -19.59 7.84
CA GLN A 209 -0.51 -18.72 8.99
C GLN A 209 -1.79 -18.06 9.50
N LEU A 210 -2.68 -17.63 8.60
CA LEU A 210 -3.98 -17.06 8.95
C LEU A 210 -4.85 -18.11 9.67
N LYS A 211 -4.85 -19.35 9.19
CA LYS A 211 -5.56 -20.46 9.84
C LYS A 211 -5.02 -20.76 11.25
N VAL A 212 -3.71 -20.76 11.43
CA VAL A 212 -3.07 -20.94 12.77
C VAL A 212 -3.44 -19.78 13.71
N ALA A 213 -3.61 -18.57 13.18
CA ALA A 213 -4.00 -17.38 13.93
C ALA A 213 -5.53 -17.27 14.16
N ASP A 214 -6.30 -18.30 13.80
CA ASP A 214 -7.78 -18.32 13.88
C ASP A 214 -8.45 -17.16 13.15
N VAL A 215 -7.88 -16.77 12.00
CA VAL A 215 -8.43 -15.74 11.12
C VAL A 215 -9.20 -16.41 9.99
N ARG A 216 -10.51 -16.16 9.94
CA ARG A 216 -11.40 -16.71 8.92
C ARG A 216 -11.08 -16.11 7.54
N THR A 217 -10.86 -16.96 6.55
CA THR A 217 -10.55 -16.56 5.17
C THR A 217 -11.82 -16.55 4.31
N LEU A 218 -12.07 -15.43 3.62
CA LEU A 218 -13.21 -15.24 2.72
C LEU A 218 -12.71 -14.98 1.31
N ALA A 219 -12.94 -15.93 0.40
CA ALA A 219 -12.57 -15.78 -1.01
C ALA A 219 -13.66 -14.98 -1.76
N SER A 220 -13.33 -13.78 -2.25
CA SER A 220 -14.25 -13.05 -3.15
C SER A 220 -14.33 -13.76 -4.50
N SER A 221 -15.53 -14.19 -4.90
CA SER A 221 -15.75 -14.97 -6.11
C SER A 221 -17.01 -14.54 -6.83
N VAL A 222 -16.96 -14.60 -8.16
CA VAL A 222 -18.14 -14.44 -9.04
C VAL A 222 -18.65 -15.78 -9.57
N ARG A 223 -17.87 -16.86 -9.38
CA ARG A 223 -18.20 -18.19 -9.90
C ARG A 223 -19.39 -18.78 -9.17
N GLU A 224 -20.27 -19.44 -9.94
CA GLU A 224 -21.33 -20.24 -9.34
C GLU A 224 -20.72 -21.45 -8.60
N PRO A 225 -21.30 -21.83 -7.44
CA PRO A 225 -20.86 -23.02 -6.74
C PRO A 225 -21.18 -24.26 -7.55
N HIS A 226 -20.25 -25.19 -7.62
CA HIS A 226 -20.53 -26.56 -8.07
C HIS A 226 -21.05 -27.38 -6.90
N ASP A 227 -21.82 -28.44 -7.19
CA ASP A 227 -22.36 -29.35 -6.17
C ASP A 227 -21.25 -29.89 -5.25
N GLY A 228 -21.42 -29.72 -3.92
CA GLY A 228 -20.47 -30.18 -2.91
C GLY A 228 -19.34 -29.22 -2.57
N GLU A 229 -19.32 -27.99 -3.11
CA GLU A 229 -18.29 -26.98 -2.81
C GLU A 229 -18.56 -26.16 -1.54
N SER A 230 -17.54 -25.39 -1.15
CA SER A 230 -17.55 -24.49 0.02
C SER A 230 -18.78 -23.58 0.01
N ARG A 231 -19.34 -23.32 1.20
CA ARG A 231 -20.50 -22.45 1.39
C ARG A 231 -20.26 -21.07 0.76
N VAL A 232 -21.13 -20.66 -0.15
CA VAL A 232 -21.17 -19.30 -0.70
C VAL A 232 -22.07 -18.44 0.17
N LEU A 233 -21.53 -17.31 0.63
CA LEU A 233 -22.22 -16.38 1.51
C LEU A 233 -22.47 -15.06 0.79
N SER A 234 -23.61 -14.44 1.01
CA SER A 234 -23.80 -13.02 0.72
C SER A 234 -23.06 -12.16 1.75
N PRO A 235 -22.70 -10.91 1.43
CA PRO A 235 -21.94 -10.04 2.35
C PRO A 235 -22.57 -9.89 3.73
N TRP A 236 -23.89 -9.87 3.80
CA TRP A 236 -24.67 -9.70 5.05
C TRP A 236 -24.84 -10.99 5.87
N GLU A 237 -24.50 -12.17 5.33
CA GLU A 237 -24.51 -13.45 6.03
C GLU A 237 -23.18 -13.73 6.76
N VAL A 238 -22.17 -12.93 6.51
CA VAL A 238 -20.86 -13.02 7.16
C VAL A 238 -20.91 -12.30 8.51
N ASP A 239 -20.40 -12.93 9.56
CA ASP A 239 -20.07 -12.23 10.81
C ASP A 239 -18.71 -11.53 10.65
N TRP A 240 -18.76 -10.25 10.31
CA TRP A 240 -17.59 -9.42 10.15
C TRP A 240 -16.96 -8.96 11.49
N CYS A 241 -17.61 -9.19 12.62
CA CYS A 241 -17.07 -8.86 13.95
C CYS A 241 -16.00 -9.85 14.41
N GLN A 242 -15.88 -11.00 13.76
CA GLN A 242 -14.81 -11.97 13.98
C GLN A 242 -13.51 -11.56 13.24
N PRO A 243 -12.34 -12.20 13.56
CA PRO A 243 -11.14 -12.07 12.76
C PRO A 243 -11.37 -12.56 11.33
N VAL A 244 -11.18 -11.68 10.34
CA VAL A 244 -11.46 -11.97 8.92
C VAL A 244 -10.33 -11.49 8.02
N ALA A 245 -9.96 -12.31 7.04
CA ALA A 245 -9.13 -11.97 5.91
C ALA A 245 -9.93 -12.11 4.60
N LEU A 246 -10.19 -10.98 3.94
CA LEU A 246 -10.83 -10.95 2.63
C LEU A 246 -9.78 -11.17 1.54
N LEU A 247 -9.91 -12.25 0.76
CA LEU A 247 -9.05 -12.56 -0.37
C LEU A 247 -9.63 -11.94 -1.64
N VAL A 248 -8.85 -11.10 -2.32
CA VAL A 248 -9.21 -10.45 -3.59
C VAL A 248 -8.25 -10.94 -4.66
N GLY A 249 -8.78 -11.54 -5.72
CA GLY A 249 -8.02 -12.14 -6.80
C GLY A 249 -7.72 -11.20 -7.96
N ASN A 250 -7.13 -11.77 -9.01
CA ASN A 250 -6.84 -11.10 -10.28
C ASN A 250 -8.13 -10.59 -10.95
N GLU A 251 -8.03 -9.47 -11.66
CA GLU A 251 -9.17 -8.79 -12.29
C GLU A 251 -9.87 -9.63 -13.38
N GLY A 252 -9.13 -10.46 -14.10
CA GLY A 252 -9.67 -11.31 -15.15
C GLY A 252 -9.90 -12.76 -14.71
N ALA A 253 -8.87 -13.37 -14.07
CA ALA A 253 -8.90 -14.79 -13.69
C ALA A 253 -9.54 -15.05 -12.31
N GLY A 254 -9.70 -14.03 -11.47
CA GLY A 254 -10.13 -14.19 -10.09
C GLY A 254 -9.06 -14.85 -9.21
N LEU A 255 -9.50 -15.53 -8.18
CA LEU A 255 -8.66 -16.40 -7.37
C LEU A 255 -8.52 -17.78 -8.04
N PRO A 256 -7.37 -18.47 -7.88
CA PRO A 256 -7.25 -19.88 -8.28
C PRO A 256 -8.30 -20.74 -7.56
N GLU A 257 -8.78 -21.75 -8.24
CA GLU A 257 -9.85 -22.63 -7.74
C GLU A 257 -9.46 -23.37 -6.46
N ASP A 258 -8.19 -23.80 -6.35
CA ASP A 258 -7.63 -24.43 -5.15
C ASP A 258 -7.61 -23.45 -3.97
N VAL A 259 -7.37 -22.16 -4.20
CA VAL A 259 -7.44 -21.11 -3.17
C VAL A 259 -8.88 -20.87 -2.74
N GLU A 260 -9.83 -20.77 -3.70
CA GLU A 260 -11.26 -20.62 -3.38
C GLU A 260 -11.78 -21.81 -2.55
N ARG A 261 -11.35 -23.03 -2.87
CA ARG A 261 -11.71 -24.26 -2.12
C ARG A 261 -11.07 -24.34 -0.75
N SER A 262 -9.86 -23.80 -0.58
CA SER A 262 -9.14 -23.81 0.70
C SER A 262 -9.58 -22.73 1.68
N ALA A 263 -10.30 -21.70 1.20
CA ALA A 263 -10.87 -20.65 2.03
C ALA A 263 -12.03 -21.20 2.88
N ASP A 264 -12.25 -20.64 4.07
CA ASP A 264 -13.31 -21.05 5.00
C ASP A 264 -14.71 -20.79 4.43
N ALA A 265 -14.86 -19.78 3.55
CA ALA A 265 -16.07 -19.57 2.76
C ALA A 265 -15.75 -18.76 1.50
N ARG A 266 -16.61 -18.88 0.49
CA ARG A 266 -16.66 -17.95 -0.63
C ARG A 266 -17.69 -16.87 -0.33
N ILE A 267 -17.37 -15.62 -0.71
CA ILE A 267 -18.28 -14.49 -0.59
C ILE A 267 -18.63 -13.96 -1.98
N ARG A 268 -19.91 -13.79 -2.24
CA ARG A 268 -20.43 -13.31 -3.51
C ARG A 268 -21.35 -12.11 -3.29
N ILE A 269 -21.09 -11.04 -4.04
CA ILE A 269 -21.98 -9.89 -4.11
C ILE A 269 -23.11 -10.23 -5.08
N PRO A 270 -24.38 -10.26 -4.65
CA PRO A 270 -25.50 -10.46 -5.57
C PRO A 270 -25.59 -9.30 -6.57
N MET A 271 -25.72 -9.63 -7.84
CA MET A 271 -25.79 -8.67 -8.93
C MET A 271 -27.09 -8.84 -9.73
N ALA A 272 -27.53 -7.76 -10.36
CA ALA A 272 -28.67 -7.83 -11.29
C ALA A 272 -28.30 -8.68 -12.53
N SER A 273 -29.32 -9.27 -13.14
CA SER A 273 -29.14 -10.05 -14.39
C SER A 273 -28.45 -9.21 -15.47
N GLY A 274 -27.47 -9.83 -16.17
CA GLY A 274 -26.72 -9.20 -17.26
C GLY A 274 -25.41 -8.50 -16.84
N VAL A 275 -25.08 -8.50 -15.54
CA VAL A 275 -23.77 -8.05 -15.02
C VAL A 275 -23.04 -9.25 -14.45
N GLU A 276 -21.92 -9.63 -15.07
CA GLU A 276 -21.17 -10.83 -14.68
C GLU A 276 -20.19 -10.56 -13.53
N SER A 277 -19.61 -9.36 -13.44
CA SER A 277 -18.61 -9.01 -12.43
C SER A 277 -18.56 -7.51 -12.15
N LEU A 278 -17.98 -7.16 -11.02
CA LEU A 278 -17.57 -5.79 -10.66
C LEU A 278 -16.04 -5.66 -10.80
N ASN A 279 -15.58 -4.44 -11.03
CA ASN A 279 -14.17 -4.13 -10.85
C ASN A 279 -13.71 -4.56 -9.43
N ALA A 280 -12.51 -5.12 -9.29
CA ALA A 280 -12.00 -5.67 -8.04
C ALA A 280 -12.02 -4.64 -6.87
N ALA A 281 -11.70 -3.37 -7.17
CA ALA A 281 -11.74 -2.31 -6.15
C ALA A 281 -13.18 -1.93 -5.77
N ALA A 282 -14.12 -1.97 -6.71
CA ALA A 282 -15.54 -1.74 -6.43
C ALA A 282 -16.13 -2.87 -5.58
N ALA A 283 -15.81 -4.13 -5.91
CA ALA A 283 -16.22 -5.29 -5.11
C ALA A 283 -15.65 -5.20 -3.68
N ALA A 284 -14.36 -4.91 -3.53
CA ALA A 284 -13.75 -4.72 -2.23
C ALA A 284 -14.42 -3.59 -1.44
N ALA A 285 -14.80 -2.47 -2.09
CA ALA A 285 -15.49 -1.37 -1.42
C ALA A 285 -16.83 -1.78 -0.82
N VAL A 286 -17.63 -2.56 -1.55
CA VAL A 286 -18.92 -3.08 -1.07
C VAL A 286 -18.72 -3.99 0.15
N LEU A 287 -17.72 -4.89 0.08
CA LEU A 287 -17.45 -5.86 1.14
C LEU A 287 -16.91 -5.17 2.41
N PHE A 288 -15.98 -4.22 2.26
CA PHE A 288 -15.46 -3.45 3.41
C PHE A 288 -16.49 -2.50 4.00
N TYR A 289 -17.38 -1.92 3.20
CA TYR A 289 -18.49 -1.12 3.70
C TYR A 289 -19.42 -1.97 4.58
N GLU A 290 -19.77 -3.19 4.14
CA GLU A 290 -20.61 -4.09 4.95
C GLU A 290 -19.87 -4.51 6.25
N ALA A 291 -18.57 -4.78 6.17
CA ALA A 291 -17.76 -5.03 7.36
C ALA A 291 -17.80 -3.85 8.34
N ALA A 292 -17.63 -2.62 7.84
CA ALA A 292 -17.69 -1.42 8.68
C ALA A 292 -19.09 -1.20 9.28
N ARG A 293 -20.16 -1.44 8.50
CA ARG A 293 -21.53 -1.34 8.96
C ARG A 293 -21.83 -2.25 10.16
N GLN A 294 -21.31 -3.48 10.14
CA GLN A 294 -21.48 -4.42 11.25
C GLN A 294 -20.59 -4.09 12.45
N ARG A 295 -19.36 -3.62 12.20
CA ARG A 295 -18.37 -3.29 13.25
C ARG A 295 -18.66 -1.98 13.98
N HIS A 296 -19.40 -1.08 13.34
CA HIS A 296 -19.83 0.20 13.90
C HIS A 296 -21.36 0.26 13.90
N PRO A 297 -22.06 -0.56 14.71
CA PRO A 297 -23.50 -0.45 14.81
C PRO A 297 -23.83 1.00 15.22
N GLN A 298 -24.72 1.65 14.47
CA GLN A 298 -25.20 2.99 14.82
C GLN A 298 -25.86 2.89 16.20
N SER A 299 -25.33 3.65 17.14
CA SER A 299 -25.93 3.87 18.47
C SER A 299 -27.25 4.63 18.35
#